data_0a5138bc584b30746373e9dd9aade1a2
#
_entry.id   0a5138bc584b30746373e9dd9aade1a2
#
_cell.length_a   1.000
_cell.length_b   1.000
_cell.length_c   1.000
_cell.angle_alpha   90.00
_cell.angle_beta   90.00
_cell.angle_gamma   90.00
#
_symmetry.space_group_name_H-M   'P 1'
#
loop_
_entity.id
_entity.type
_entity.pdbx_description
1 polymer ?
#
loop_
_entity_poly.entity_id
_entity_poly.type
_entity_poly.pdbx_seq_one_letter_code
_entity_poly.pdbx_strand_id
1 'polypeptide(L)'
;MILGFAGVILLGALVLMLPIATASRTWTPFHEALFTSTSAVCVTGLVVQDTGSYWSGFGQTVILLLIQIGGLGVITAAVTFLMLSGKNISLKERSAMQDAISAPVVGGIVRLTRFILKGTFFVELVGALALLPVFCRDYGLRGVWMAIFHSVSAFCNAGFDILGRADTLYPSLTAYISDPLVNIVIMLLIIVGGIGFLTWDDVCTHRLHLRRYRMQSKVILSATAILIALPALSLIHISEPTRRTPIS
;
A
#
# COMPACT_ATOMS: atom_id res chain seq x y z
N MET A 1 15.55 -14.87 -0.51
CA MET A 1 14.42 -13.97 -0.82
C MET A 1 13.23 -14.73 -1.39
N ILE A 2 13.37 -15.38 -2.56
CA ILE A 2 12.26 -16.07 -3.27
C ILE A 2 11.51 -17.05 -2.36
N LEU A 3 12.21 -17.90 -1.62
CA LEU A 3 11.58 -18.84 -0.69
C LEU A 3 10.80 -18.17 0.44
N GLY A 4 11.24 -16.98 0.89
CA GLY A 4 10.51 -16.21 1.91
C GLY A 4 9.18 -15.68 1.37
N PHE A 5 9.19 -15.09 0.16
CA PHE A 5 7.96 -14.67 -0.50
C PHE A 5 7.02 -15.84 -0.75
N ALA A 6 7.53 -16.95 -1.32
CA ALA A 6 6.75 -18.15 -1.56
C ALA A 6 6.14 -18.71 -0.26
N GLY A 7 6.91 -18.74 0.83
CA GLY A 7 6.43 -19.19 2.14
C GLY A 7 5.30 -18.32 2.69
N VAL A 8 5.42 -17.00 2.62
CA VAL A 8 4.37 -16.07 3.06
C VAL A 8 3.10 -16.20 2.20
N ILE A 9 3.26 -16.32 0.87
CA ILE A 9 2.14 -16.52 -0.05
C ILE A 9 1.39 -17.80 0.25
N LEU A 10 2.10 -18.93 0.41
CA LEU A 10 1.49 -20.22 0.70
C LEU A 10 0.79 -20.22 2.07
N LEU A 11 1.43 -19.65 3.09
CA LEU A 11 0.84 -19.56 4.43
C LEU A 11 -0.40 -18.65 4.41
N GLY A 12 -0.35 -17.52 3.73
CA GLY A 12 -1.50 -16.65 3.52
C GLY A 12 -2.64 -17.36 2.78
N ALA A 13 -2.33 -18.13 1.73
CA ALA A 13 -3.32 -18.92 1.00
C ALA A 13 -4.00 -19.94 1.90
N LEU A 14 -3.23 -20.70 2.70
CA LEU A 14 -3.78 -21.69 3.64
C LEU A 14 -4.72 -21.05 4.67
N VAL A 15 -4.36 -19.87 5.19
CA VAL A 15 -5.22 -19.14 6.14
C VAL A 15 -6.49 -18.62 5.45
N LEU A 16 -6.37 -18.10 4.22
CA LEU A 16 -7.52 -17.59 3.45
C LEU A 16 -8.47 -18.70 2.97
N MET A 17 -8.02 -19.97 2.88
CA MET A 17 -8.90 -21.11 2.59
C MET A 17 -9.89 -21.41 3.72
N LEU A 18 -9.58 -21.03 4.96
CA LEU A 18 -10.39 -21.39 6.12
C LEU A 18 -11.78 -20.74 6.05
N PRO A 19 -12.84 -21.44 6.49
CA PRO A 19 -14.22 -20.90 6.50
C PRO A 19 -14.37 -19.60 7.31
N ILE A 20 -13.51 -19.40 8.31
CA ILE A 20 -13.52 -18.16 9.11
C ILE A 20 -13.11 -16.92 8.30
N ALA A 21 -12.35 -17.12 7.21
CA ALA A 21 -11.89 -16.04 6.35
C ALA A 21 -12.97 -15.53 5.40
N THR A 22 -14.04 -16.28 5.14
CA THR A 22 -15.15 -15.92 4.25
C THR A 22 -16.36 -15.40 5.02
N ALA A 23 -17.12 -14.50 4.42
CA ALA A 23 -18.36 -13.97 4.98
C ALA A 23 -19.45 -15.06 5.05
N SER A 24 -19.49 -15.95 4.06
CA SER A 24 -20.42 -17.10 3.97
C SER A 24 -20.01 -18.28 4.83
N ARG A 25 -18.82 -18.24 5.47
CA ARG A 25 -18.22 -19.34 6.25
C ARG A 25 -18.07 -20.64 5.47
N THR A 26 -17.79 -20.53 4.18
CA THR A 26 -17.50 -21.65 3.27
C THR A 26 -16.00 -21.74 3.01
N TRP A 27 -15.53 -22.93 2.63
CA TRP A 27 -14.16 -23.10 2.22
C TRP A 27 -13.88 -22.42 0.89
N THR A 28 -12.82 -21.60 0.82
CA THR A 28 -12.37 -21.00 -0.44
C THR A 28 -11.54 -22.02 -1.22
N PRO A 29 -11.76 -22.18 -2.53
CA PRO A 29 -10.90 -23.00 -3.37
C PRO A 29 -9.44 -22.55 -3.29
N PHE A 30 -8.51 -23.53 -3.28
CA PHE A 30 -7.07 -23.23 -3.12
C PHE A 30 -6.55 -22.22 -4.14
N HIS A 31 -6.94 -22.34 -5.41
CA HIS A 31 -6.47 -21.44 -6.47
C HIS A 31 -6.93 -19.99 -6.28
N GLU A 32 -8.13 -19.75 -5.74
CA GLU A 32 -8.63 -18.40 -5.44
C GLU A 32 -7.93 -17.80 -4.21
N ALA A 33 -7.75 -18.61 -3.17
CA ALA A 33 -7.00 -18.21 -1.97
C ALA A 33 -5.53 -17.93 -2.30
N LEU A 34 -4.90 -18.76 -3.14
CA LEU A 34 -3.53 -18.60 -3.59
C LEU A 34 -3.38 -17.34 -4.46
N PHE A 35 -4.31 -17.10 -5.38
CA PHE A 35 -4.32 -15.90 -6.22
C PHE A 35 -4.42 -14.64 -5.35
N THR A 36 -5.38 -14.59 -4.42
CA THR A 36 -5.58 -13.44 -3.53
C THR A 36 -4.37 -13.20 -2.63
N SER A 37 -3.80 -14.27 -2.05
CA SER A 37 -2.59 -14.17 -1.23
C SER A 37 -1.39 -13.68 -2.04
N THR A 38 -1.21 -14.20 -3.26
CA THR A 38 -0.14 -13.76 -4.18
C THR A 38 -0.31 -12.29 -4.54
N SER A 39 -1.54 -11.89 -4.91
CA SER A 39 -1.86 -10.52 -5.26
C SER A 39 -1.60 -9.55 -4.09
N ALA A 40 -1.96 -9.93 -2.86
CA ALA A 40 -1.73 -9.12 -1.67
C ALA A 40 -0.23 -8.97 -1.35
N VAL A 41 0.53 -10.08 -1.36
CA VAL A 41 1.98 -10.06 -1.04
C VAL A 41 2.80 -9.40 -2.15
N CYS A 42 2.42 -9.60 -3.43
CA CYS A 42 3.09 -8.94 -4.56
C CYS A 42 2.55 -7.54 -4.84
N VAL A 43 1.56 -7.08 -4.07
CA VAL A 43 1.00 -5.73 -4.15
C VAL A 43 0.48 -5.42 -5.57
N THR A 44 -0.23 -6.38 -6.20
CA THR A 44 -0.70 -6.24 -7.58
C THR A 44 -2.12 -5.67 -7.71
N GLY A 45 -2.95 -5.84 -6.67
CA GLY A 45 -4.33 -5.34 -6.65
C GLY A 45 -5.33 -6.11 -7.50
N LEU A 46 -4.93 -7.24 -8.05
CA LEU A 46 -5.84 -8.09 -8.81
C LEU A 46 -6.65 -8.98 -7.88
N VAL A 47 -7.95 -9.07 -8.11
CA VAL A 47 -8.87 -9.85 -7.27
C VAL A 47 -9.71 -10.80 -8.11
N VAL A 48 -9.92 -12.02 -7.62
CA VAL A 48 -10.84 -13.01 -8.18
C VAL A 48 -12.20 -12.88 -7.50
N GLN A 49 -12.19 -12.66 -6.19
CA GLN A 49 -13.38 -12.45 -5.38
C GLN A 49 -13.37 -11.02 -4.82
N ASP A 50 -14.53 -10.37 -4.79
CA ASP A 50 -14.67 -9.03 -4.24
C ASP A 50 -14.24 -8.97 -2.78
N THR A 51 -13.30 -8.07 -2.46
CA THR A 51 -12.67 -8.06 -1.12
C THR A 51 -13.63 -7.58 -0.04
N GLY A 52 -14.58 -6.71 -0.38
CA GLY A 52 -15.53 -6.14 0.57
C GLY A 52 -16.66 -7.07 0.96
N SER A 53 -17.16 -7.88 0.04
CA SER A 53 -18.36 -8.73 0.21
C SER A 53 -18.02 -10.20 0.47
N TYR A 54 -16.97 -10.75 -0.17
CA TYR A 54 -16.60 -12.16 -0.07
C TYR A 54 -15.85 -12.49 1.23
N TRP A 55 -14.88 -11.64 1.61
CA TRP A 55 -14.03 -11.90 2.78
C TRP A 55 -14.66 -11.35 4.06
N SER A 56 -14.62 -12.17 5.11
CA SER A 56 -14.99 -11.72 6.47
C SER A 56 -14.03 -10.65 6.99
N GLY A 57 -14.35 -10.00 8.11
CA GLY A 57 -13.41 -9.09 8.76
C GLY A 57 -12.08 -9.73 9.10
N PHE A 58 -12.06 -11.04 9.44
CA PHE A 58 -10.82 -11.81 9.63
C PHE A 58 -10.06 -11.96 8.30
N GLY A 59 -10.74 -12.38 7.22
CA GLY A 59 -10.12 -12.49 5.89
C GLY A 59 -9.55 -11.17 5.40
N GLN A 60 -10.29 -10.08 5.55
CA GLN A 60 -9.81 -8.73 5.23
C GLN A 60 -8.57 -8.33 6.06
N THR A 61 -8.53 -8.71 7.35
CA THR A 61 -7.37 -8.46 8.21
C THR A 61 -6.15 -9.24 7.72
N VAL A 62 -6.33 -10.51 7.34
CA VAL A 62 -5.25 -11.32 6.78
C VAL A 62 -4.74 -10.71 5.48
N ILE A 63 -5.62 -10.30 4.57
CA ILE A 63 -5.24 -9.63 3.32
C ILE A 63 -4.45 -8.35 3.63
N LEU A 64 -4.91 -7.52 4.57
CA LEU A 64 -4.23 -6.30 4.98
C LEU A 64 -2.82 -6.56 5.51
N LEU A 65 -2.65 -7.60 6.33
CA LEU A 65 -1.33 -8.01 6.84
C LEU A 65 -0.41 -8.50 5.72
N LEU A 66 -0.94 -9.24 4.75
CA LEU A 66 -0.18 -9.69 3.58
C LEU A 66 0.26 -8.50 2.72
N ILE A 67 -0.61 -7.51 2.50
CA ILE A 67 -0.30 -6.24 1.83
C ILE A 67 0.83 -5.51 2.57
N GLN A 68 0.73 -5.40 3.90
CA GLN A 68 1.73 -4.73 4.72
C GLN A 68 3.10 -5.42 4.64
N ILE A 69 3.11 -6.77 4.70
CA ILE A 69 4.34 -7.56 4.54
C ILE A 69 4.93 -7.36 3.14
N GLY A 70 4.09 -7.35 2.11
CA GLY A 70 4.49 -7.12 0.72
C GLY A 70 5.05 -5.72 0.49
N GLY A 71 4.33 -4.68 0.92
CA GLY A 71 4.71 -3.28 0.75
C GLY A 71 5.98 -2.88 1.50
N LEU A 72 6.20 -3.42 2.70
CA LEU A 72 7.46 -3.26 3.44
C LEU A 72 8.60 -4.13 2.89
N GLY A 73 8.27 -5.17 2.14
CA GLY A 73 9.17 -6.24 1.73
C GLY A 73 9.35 -7.30 2.82
N VAL A 74 9.29 -8.58 2.40
CA VAL A 74 9.31 -9.74 3.32
C VAL A 74 10.52 -9.75 4.24
N ILE A 75 11.70 -9.33 3.76
CA ILE A 75 12.92 -9.30 4.59
C ILE A 75 12.81 -8.24 5.68
N THR A 76 12.32 -7.04 5.34
CA THR A 76 12.10 -5.96 6.31
C THR A 76 11.08 -6.40 7.36
N ALA A 77 10.00 -7.07 6.95
CA ALA A 77 8.99 -7.62 7.84
C ALA A 77 9.56 -8.72 8.76
N ALA A 78 10.36 -9.65 8.23
CA ALA A 78 11.00 -10.71 9.00
C ALA A 78 11.96 -10.14 10.06
N VAL A 79 12.78 -9.17 9.68
CA VAL A 79 13.71 -8.52 10.63
C VAL A 79 12.96 -7.70 11.66
N THR A 80 11.86 -7.05 11.27
CA THR A 80 10.98 -6.36 12.22
C THR A 80 10.47 -7.32 13.28
N PHE A 81 10.01 -8.51 12.87
CA PHE A 81 9.56 -9.54 13.80
C PHE A 81 10.68 -9.99 14.75
N LEU A 82 11.91 -10.18 14.24
CA LEU A 82 13.07 -10.51 15.07
C LEU A 82 13.40 -9.39 16.06
N MET A 83 13.33 -8.12 15.63
CA MET A 83 13.56 -6.97 16.51
C MET A 83 12.51 -6.89 17.63
N LEU A 84 11.24 -7.12 17.31
CA LEU A 84 10.14 -7.12 18.30
C LEU A 84 10.28 -8.30 19.28
N SER A 85 10.82 -9.44 18.82
CA SER A 85 11.10 -10.62 19.66
C SER A 85 12.35 -10.46 20.55
N GLY A 86 13.01 -9.29 20.53
CA GLY A 86 14.20 -9.01 21.36
C GLY A 86 15.46 -9.79 20.97
N LYS A 87 15.47 -10.47 19.81
CA LYS A 87 16.63 -11.24 19.32
C LYS A 87 17.66 -10.33 18.67
N ASN A 88 18.94 -10.65 18.90
CA ASN A 88 20.04 -9.96 18.23
C ASN A 88 20.08 -10.30 16.73
N ILE A 89 20.10 -9.28 15.89
CA ILE A 89 20.16 -9.43 14.44
C ILE A 89 21.60 -9.81 14.04
N SER A 90 21.75 -10.97 13.42
CA SER A 90 23.03 -11.48 12.94
C SER A 90 23.58 -10.67 11.75
N LEU A 91 24.88 -10.81 11.46
CA LEU A 91 25.50 -10.14 10.30
C LEU A 91 24.88 -10.61 8.97
N LYS A 92 24.48 -11.87 8.86
CA LYS A 92 23.80 -12.41 7.66
C LYS A 92 22.44 -11.75 7.44
N GLU A 93 21.66 -11.55 8.49
CA GLU A 93 20.38 -10.87 8.42
C GLU A 93 20.55 -9.40 8.05
N ARG A 94 21.56 -8.72 8.58
CA ARG A 94 21.89 -7.33 8.22
C ARG A 94 22.28 -7.20 6.75
N SER A 95 23.07 -8.13 6.20
CA SER A 95 23.42 -8.16 4.79
C SER A 95 22.20 -8.38 3.91
N ALA A 96 21.32 -9.31 4.27
CA ALA A 96 20.07 -9.55 3.55
C ALA A 96 19.13 -8.33 3.56
N MET A 97 19.10 -7.58 4.66
CA MET A 97 18.37 -6.31 4.74
C MET A 97 18.95 -5.23 3.83
N GLN A 98 20.30 -5.14 3.80
CA GLN A 98 20.99 -4.20 2.94
C GLN A 98 20.60 -4.43 1.48
N ASP A 99 20.64 -5.69 1.05
CA ASP A 99 20.25 -6.07 -0.32
C ASP A 99 18.79 -5.76 -0.61
N ALA A 100 17.89 -6.02 0.36
CA ALA A 100 16.45 -5.79 0.20
C ALA A 100 16.07 -4.31 0.05
N ILE A 101 16.76 -3.43 0.78
CA ILE A 101 16.48 -1.98 0.80
C ILE A 101 17.42 -1.24 -0.16
N SER A 102 18.35 -1.95 -0.80
CA SER A 102 19.44 -1.37 -1.63
C SER A 102 20.26 -0.30 -0.89
N ALA A 103 20.47 -0.53 0.42
CA ALA A 103 21.19 0.42 1.26
C ALA A 103 22.71 0.40 0.96
N PRO A 104 23.37 1.56 0.87
CA PRO A 104 24.78 1.64 0.47
C PRO A 104 25.76 1.09 1.51
N VAL A 105 25.35 0.95 2.78
CA VAL A 105 26.23 0.51 3.88
C VAL A 105 25.47 -0.38 4.88
N VAL A 106 26.10 -1.47 5.34
CA VAL A 106 25.56 -2.38 6.38
C VAL A 106 25.42 -1.69 7.74
N GLY A 107 26.34 -0.74 8.03
CA GLY A 107 26.30 0.05 9.25
C GLY A 107 25.10 1.00 9.28
N GLY A 108 24.24 0.86 10.31
CA GLY A 108 23.05 1.72 10.45
C GLY A 108 21.76 1.15 9.88
N ILE A 109 21.78 -0.05 9.25
CA ILE A 109 20.61 -0.68 8.64
C ILE A 109 19.45 -0.84 9.64
N VAL A 110 19.73 -1.20 10.89
CA VAL A 110 18.75 -1.33 11.97
C VAL A 110 18.07 0.02 12.29
N ARG A 111 18.84 1.11 12.27
CA ARG A 111 18.32 2.47 12.47
C ARG A 111 17.41 2.87 11.31
N LEU A 112 17.84 2.58 10.08
CA LEU A 112 17.06 2.84 8.87
C LEU A 112 15.75 2.05 8.87
N THR A 113 15.78 0.75 9.21
CA THR A 113 14.56 -0.07 9.31
C THR A 113 13.60 0.48 10.35
N ARG A 114 14.10 0.88 11.53
CA ARG A 114 13.25 1.51 12.55
C ARG A 114 12.64 2.82 12.06
N PHE A 115 13.39 3.61 11.30
CA PHE A 115 12.90 4.83 10.67
C PHE A 115 11.80 4.51 9.64
N ILE A 116 12.02 3.53 8.77
CA ILE A 116 11.03 3.06 7.78
C ILE A 116 9.75 2.65 8.48
N LEU A 117 9.81 1.76 9.47
CA LEU A 117 8.64 1.28 10.18
C LEU A 117 7.83 2.40 10.84
N LYS A 118 8.52 3.26 11.60
CA LYS A 118 7.86 4.39 12.25
C LYS A 118 7.24 5.35 11.24
N GLY A 119 7.94 5.63 10.14
CA GLY A 119 7.48 6.49 9.07
C GLY A 119 6.25 5.90 8.37
N THR A 120 6.29 4.63 8.01
CA THR A 120 5.16 3.91 7.38
C THR A 120 3.92 3.97 8.26
N PHE A 121 3.99 3.49 9.50
CA PHE A 121 2.83 3.50 10.39
C PHE A 121 2.32 4.92 10.69
N PHE A 122 3.22 5.90 10.76
CA PHE A 122 2.82 7.29 10.95
C PHE A 122 2.04 7.83 9.74
N VAL A 123 2.53 7.61 8.52
CA VAL A 123 1.85 8.07 7.29
C VAL A 123 0.52 7.34 7.09
N GLU A 124 0.49 6.04 7.32
CA GLU A 124 -0.75 5.23 7.26
C GLU A 124 -1.78 5.71 8.29
N LEU A 125 -1.35 6.01 9.51
CA LEU A 125 -2.24 6.54 10.55
C LEU A 125 -2.79 7.92 10.16
N VAL A 126 -1.94 8.82 9.65
CA VAL A 126 -2.39 10.15 9.20
C VAL A 126 -3.37 10.02 8.03
N GLY A 127 -3.09 9.14 7.07
CA GLY A 127 -3.98 8.85 5.96
C GLY A 127 -5.33 8.29 6.43
N ALA A 128 -5.32 7.33 7.35
CA ALA A 128 -6.54 6.77 7.93
C ALA A 128 -7.36 7.84 8.66
N LEU A 129 -6.72 8.68 9.48
CA LEU A 129 -7.38 9.78 10.18
C LEU A 129 -7.98 10.81 9.21
N ALA A 130 -7.32 11.09 8.09
CA ALA A 130 -7.83 12.00 7.08
C ALA A 130 -9.04 11.43 6.31
N LEU A 131 -9.08 10.10 6.09
CA LEU A 131 -10.20 9.41 5.43
C LEU A 131 -11.40 9.16 6.36
N LEU A 132 -11.17 9.15 7.69
CA LEU A 132 -12.19 8.86 8.71
C LEU A 132 -13.50 9.67 8.55
N PRO A 133 -13.45 11.02 8.36
CA PRO A 133 -14.68 11.82 8.30
C PRO A 133 -15.61 11.39 7.19
N VAL A 134 -15.07 11.04 6.02
CA VAL A 134 -15.88 10.64 4.85
C VAL A 134 -16.41 9.22 5.04
N PHE A 135 -15.55 8.26 5.35
CA PHE A 135 -16.00 6.87 5.49
C PHE A 135 -16.92 6.66 6.70
N CYS A 136 -16.69 7.36 7.81
CA CYS A 136 -17.62 7.28 8.95
C CYS A 136 -18.97 7.95 8.67
N ARG A 137 -19.00 9.02 7.88
CA ARG A 137 -20.25 9.63 7.41
C ARG A 137 -21.10 8.63 6.61
N ASP A 138 -20.46 7.87 5.70
CA ASP A 138 -21.15 7.02 4.74
C ASP A 138 -21.43 5.59 5.25
N TYR A 139 -20.58 5.07 6.17
CA TYR A 139 -20.61 3.69 6.66
C TYR A 139 -20.67 3.56 8.20
N GLY A 140 -20.80 4.66 8.93
CA GLY A 140 -20.80 4.65 10.39
C GLY A 140 -19.51 4.05 10.99
N LEU A 141 -19.64 3.20 12.02
CA LEU A 141 -18.46 2.58 12.68
C LEU A 141 -17.63 1.68 11.76
N ARG A 142 -18.23 1.07 10.74
CA ARG A 142 -17.50 0.30 9.72
C ARG A 142 -16.53 1.19 8.94
N GLY A 143 -16.84 2.48 8.82
CA GLY A 143 -15.98 3.48 8.16
C GLY A 143 -14.59 3.59 8.78
N VAL A 144 -14.45 3.31 10.09
CA VAL A 144 -13.12 3.29 10.75
C VAL A 144 -12.23 2.20 10.16
N TRP A 145 -12.77 0.99 10.00
CA TRP A 145 -12.04 -0.13 9.38
C TRP A 145 -11.70 0.17 7.93
N MET A 146 -12.67 0.75 7.20
CA MET A 146 -12.49 1.13 5.80
C MET A 146 -11.38 2.19 5.64
N ALA A 147 -11.34 3.19 6.52
CA ALA A 147 -10.30 4.22 6.49
C ALA A 147 -8.89 3.63 6.71
N ILE A 148 -8.76 2.71 7.68
CA ILE A 148 -7.48 2.02 7.94
C ILE A 148 -7.09 1.16 6.74
N PHE A 149 -8.00 0.34 6.23
CA PHE A 149 -7.73 -0.57 5.12
C PHE A 149 -7.28 0.18 3.86
N HIS A 150 -8.04 1.23 3.47
CA HIS A 150 -7.71 1.99 2.26
C HIS A 150 -6.42 2.82 2.43
N SER A 151 -6.13 3.32 3.64
CA SER A 151 -4.88 4.02 3.90
C SER A 151 -3.66 3.11 3.70
N VAL A 152 -3.68 1.91 4.27
CA VAL A 152 -2.62 0.91 4.10
C VAL A 152 -2.52 0.44 2.66
N SER A 153 -3.66 0.11 2.04
CA SER A 153 -3.72 -0.34 0.65
C SER A 153 -3.15 0.70 -0.32
N ALA A 154 -3.51 1.98 -0.12
CA ALA A 154 -3.01 3.08 -0.95
C ALA A 154 -1.51 3.35 -0.72
N PHE A 155 -1.07 3.38 0.54
CA PHE A 155 0.33 3.58 0.88
C PHE A 155 1.23 2.48 0.32
N CYS A 156 0.82 1.22 0.45
CA CYS A 156 1.53 0.08 -0.13
C CYS A 156 1.38 -0.02 -1.66
N ASN A 157 0.59 0.84 -2.31
CA ASN A 157 0.24 0.76 -3.74
C ASN A 157 -0.45 -0.57 -4.11
N ALA A 158 -1.21 -1.15 -3.18
CA ALA A 158 -1.78 -2.49 -3.33
C ALA A 158 -3.06 -2.53 -4.19
N GLY A 159 -3.84 -1.44 -4.24
CA GLY A 159 -5.04 -1.35 -5.07
C GLY A 159 -6.23 -2.18 -4.59
N PHE A 160 -6.16 -2.79 -3.42
CA PHE A 160 -7.31 -3.48 -2.81
C PHE A 160 -8.27 -2.47 -2.18
N ASP A 161 -9.56 -2.71 -2.35
CA ASP A 161 -10.64 -1.97 -1.67
C ASP A 161 -11.60 -2.94 -0.97
N ILE A 162 -12.36 -2.42 0.00
CA ILE A 162 -13.39 -3.15 0.73
C ILE A 162 -14.74 -2.45 0.67
N LEU A 163 -14.99 -1.70 -0.41
CA LEU A 163 -16.23 -0.98 -0.66
C LEU A 163 -17.32 -1.88 -1.24
N GLY A 164 -16.96 -3.05 -1.77
CA GLY A 164 -17.85 -4.00 -2.39
C GLY A 164 -18.98 -4.45 -1.46
N ARG A 165 -20.16 -4.57 -2.04
CA ARG A 165 -21.39 -5.07 -1.42
C ARG A 165 -22.03 -6.11 -2.34
N ALA A 166 -23.01 -6.86 -1.84
CA ALA A 166 -23.69 -7.90 -2.60
C ALA A 166 -24.39 -7.37 -3.87
N ASP A 167 -24.83 -6.12 -3.85
CA ASP A 167 -25.49 -5.41 -4.96
C ASP A 167 -24.49 -4.70 -5.90
N THR A 168 -23.29 -4.42 -5.43
CA THR A 168 -22.26 -3.70 -6.19
C THR A 168 -20.90 -4.34 -5.95
N LEU A 169 -20.53 -5.25 -6.85
CA LEU A 169 -19.24 -5.94 -6.80
C LEU A 169 -18.15 -5.11 -7.49
N TYR A 170 -16.93 -5.16 -6.94
CA TYR A 170 -15.75 -4.49 -7.47
C TYR A 170 -15.90 -2.98 -7.72
N PRO A 171 -16.48 -2.20 -6.79
CA PRO A 171 -16.80 -0.79 -7.04
C PRO A 171 -15.56 0.09 -7.13
N SER A 172 -14.43 -0.32 -6.55
CA SER A 172 -13.25 0.52 -6.35
C SER A 172 -13.63 1.82 -5.63
N LEU A 173 -12.91 2.91 -5.88
CA LEU A 173 -13.21 4.24 -5.33
C LEU A 173 -14.09 5.09 -6.26
N THR A 174 -14.80 4.47 -7.22
CA THR A 174 -15.59 5.19 -8.23
C THR A 174 -16.71 6.05 -7.62
N ALA A 175 -17.28 5.62 -6.49
CA ALA A 175 -18.30 6.40 -5.77
C ALA A 175 -17.74 7.72 -5.19
N TYR A 176 -16.43 7.83 -5.03
CA TYR A 176 -15.74 8.99 -4.46
C TYR A 176 -15.03 9.87 -5.51
N ILE A 177 -15.33 9.68 -6.81
CA ILE A 177 -14.72 10.44 -7.90
C ILE A 177 -14.85 11.97 -7.72
N SER A 178 -15.94 12.43 -7.14
CA SER A 178 -16.21 13.84 -6.89
C SER A 178 -15.81 14.31 -5.48
N ASP A 179 -15.28 13.42 -4.62
CA ASP A 179 -14.85 13.80 -3.28
C ASP A 179 -13.36 14.19 -3.29
N PRO A 180 -13.03 15.49 -3.16
CA PRO A 180 -11.65 15.96 -3.27
C PRO A 180 -10.78 15.47 -2.12
N LEU A 181 -11.36 15.27 -0.91
CA LEU A 181 -10.59 14.83 0.24
C LEU A 181 -10.09 13.39 0.04
N VAL A 182 -10.98 12.46 -0.34
CA VAL A 182 -10.61 11.06 -0.59
C VAL A 182 -9.57 10.99 -1.71
N ASN A 183 -9.81 11.69 -2.83
CA ASN A 183 -8.90 11.67 -3.98
C ASN A 183 -7.51 12.20 -3.61
N ILE A 184 -7.41 13.36 -2.95
CA ILE A 184 -6.13 13.95 -2.58
C ILE A 184 -5.38 13.06 -1.59
N VAL A 185 -6.06 12.53 -0.55
CA VAL A 185 -5.41 11.69 0.46
C VAL A 185 -4.89 10.40 -0.16
N ILE A 186 -5.70 9.71 -0.99
CA ILE A 186 -5.27 8.48 -1.66
C ILE A 186 -4.10 8.76 -2.61
N MET A 187 -4.16 9.81 -3.44
CA MET A 187 -3.05 10.17 -4.32
C MET A 187 -1.76 10.46 -3.55
N LEU A 188 -1.84 11.21 -2.44
CA LEU A 188 -0.68 11.49 -1.61
C LEU A 188 -0.09 10.23 -0.98
N LEU A 189 -0.92 9.31 -0.49
CA LEU A 189 -0.48 8.03 0.07
C LEU A 189 0.25 7.20 -0.99
N ILE A 190 -0.31 7.08 -2.20
CA ILE A 190 0.31 6.38 -3.34
C ILE A 190 1.68 6.98 -3.68
N ILE A 191 1.76 8.31 -3.81
CA ILE A 191 3.00 9.00 -4.14
C ILE A 191 4.05 8.79 -3.04
N VAL A 192 3.67 9.03 -1.79
CA VAL A 192 4.59 8.93 -0.64
C VAL A 192 5.08 7.49 -0.47
N GLY A 193 4.21 6.48 -0.61
CA GLY A 193 4.59 5.08 -0.58
C GLY A 193 5.51 4.68 -1.75
N GLY A 194 5.26 5.22 -2.94
CA GLY A 194 5.99 4.87 -4.17
C GLY A 194 7.38 5.47 -4.32
N ILE A 195 7.69 6.62 -3.68
CA ILE A 195 9.00 7.29 -3.84
C ILE A 195 10.17 6.54 -3.18
N GLY A 196 9.90 5.55 -2.35
CA GLY A 196 10.90 4.69 -1.72
C GLY A 196 11.56 5.26 -0.45
N PHE A 197 11.93 4.35 0.45
CA PHE A 197 12.38 4.69 1.81
C PHE A 197 13.72 5.44 1.88
N LEU A 198 14.62 5.21 0.92
CA LEU A 198 15.89 5.95 0.87
C LEU A 198 15.69 7.41 0.50
N THR A 199 14.68 7.70 -0.33
CA THR A 199 14.28 9.07 -0.67
C THR A 199 13.68 9.76 0.56
N TRP A 200 12.89 9.04 1.37
CA TRP A 200 12.40 9.55 2.65
C TRP A 200 13.52 9.96 3.59
N ASP A 201 14.55 9.10 3.71
CA ASP A 201 15.74 9.38 4.53
C ASP A 201 16.42 10.67 4.07
N ASP A 202 16.60 10.86 2.77
CA ASP A 202 17.17 12.08 2.20
C ASP A 202 16.30 13.33 2.47
N VAL A 203 14.98 13.21 2.27
CA VAL A 203 14.03 14.31 2.53
C VAL A 203 14.03 14.71 3.99
N CYS A 204 13.99 13.74 4.91
CA CYS A 204 13.99 14.00 6.34
C CYS A 204 15.33 14.57 6.83
N THR A 205 16.47 14.11 6.26
CA THR A 205 17.82 14.53 6.67
C THR A 205 18.19 15.90 6.11
N HIS A 206 17.95 16.13 4.83
CA HIS A 206 18.41 17.33 4.12
C HIS A 206 17.30 18.37 3.90
N ARG A 207 16.05 18.04 4.21
CA ARG A 207 14.88 18.90 4.08
C ARG A 207 14.84 19.56 2.69
N LEU A 208 14.81 20.90 2.61
CA LEU A 208 14.72 21.68 1.36
C LEU A 208 16.05 21.81 0.59
N HIS A 209 17.15 21.26 1.10
CA HIS A 209 18.45 21.37 0.45
C HIS A 209 18.64 20.34 -0.66
N LEU A 210 17.90 20.45 -1.75
CA LEU A 210 17.91 19.50 -2.88
C LEU A 210 19.31 19.22 -3.44
N ARG A 211 20.26 20.17 -3.35
CA ARG A 211 21.65 19.97 -3.81
C ARG A 211 22.37 18.86 -3.04
N ARG A 212 22.00 18.60 -1.78
CA ARG A 212 22.61 17.61 -0.91
C ARG A 212 22.00 16.21 -1.04
N TYR A 213 20.89 16.08 -1.78
CA TYR A 213 20.24 14.79 -2.00
C TYR A 213 21.12 13.86 -2.82
N ARG A 214 21.01 12.57 -2.56
CA ARG A 214 21.63 11.52 -3.38
C ARG A 214 21.13 11.63 -4.81
N MET A 215 21.96 11.26 -5.78
CA MET A 215 21.60 11.29 -7.20
C MET A 215 20.30 10.50 -7.47
N GLN A 216 20.19 9.32 -6.87
CA GLN A 216 19.00 8.47 -6.94
C GLN A 216 17.72 9.21 -6.49
N SER A 217 17.75 9.88 -5.34
CA SER A 217 16.60 10.62 -4.82
C SER A 217 16.19 11.79 -5.73
N LYS A 218 17.16 12.47 -6.34
CA LYS A 218 16.88 13.53 -7.33
C LYS A 218 16.19 12.99 -8.56
N VAL A 219 16.67 11.86 -9.09
CA VAL A 219 16.06 11.19 -10.26
C VAL A 219 14.65 10.73 -9.94
N ILE A 220 14.44 10.08 -8.78
CA ILE A 220 13.11 9.61 -8.37
C ILE A 220 12.14 10.76 -8.25
N LEU A 221 12.49 11.83 -7.53
CA LEU A 221 11.60 12.98 -7.32
C LEU A 221 11.29 13.71 -8.63
N SER A 222 12.28 13.92 -9.51
CA SER A 222 12.05 14.55 -10.80
C SER A 222 11.22 13.67 -11.73
N ALA A 223 11.50 12.38 -11.81
CA ALA A 223 10.70 11.44 -12.61
C ALA A 223 9.25 11.36 -12.10
N THR A 224 9.05 11.28 -10.79
CA THR A 224 7.70 11.28 -10.19
C THR A 224 6.94 12.56 -10.55
N ALA A 225 7.57 13.73 -10.42
CA ALA A 225 6.95 15.00 -10.77
C ALA A 225 6.55 15.06 -12.27
N ILE A 226 7.44 14.61 -13.16
CA ILE A 226 7.19 14.57 -14.61
C ILE A 226 6.04 13.59 -14.93
N LEU A 227 6.08 12.38 -14.38
CA LEU A 227 5.08 11.35 -14.62
C LEU A 227 3.69 11.71 -14.06
N ILE A 228 3.61 12.57 -13.07
CA ILE A 228 2.33 13.12 -12.59
C ILE A 228 1.88 14.29 -13.45
N ALA A 229 2.78 15.24 -13.72
CA ALA A 229 2.41 16.48 -14.42
C ALA A 229 2.03 16.24 -15.89
N LEU A 230 2.79 15.42 -16.63
CA LEU A 230 2.53 15.22 -18.07
C LEU A 230 1.16 14.58 -18.35
N PRO A 231 0.77 13.44 -17.70
CA PRO A 231 -0.55 12.88 -17.93
C PRO A 231 -1.68 13.79 -17.44
N ALA A 232 -1.49 14.45 -16.30
CA ALA A 232 -2.50 15.39 -15.77
C ALA A 232 -2.76 16.56 -16.75
N LEU A 233 -1.71 17.17 -17.30
CA LEU A 233 -1.84 18.23 -18.30
C LEU A 233 -2.45 17.69 -19.60
N SER A 234 -2.06 16.50 -20.05
CA SER A 234 -2.63 15.86 -21.24
C SER A 234 -4.13 15.59 -21.09
N LEU A 235 -4.55 15.06 -19.94
CA LEU A 235 -5.96 14.81 -19.66
C LEU A 235 -6.79 16.09 -19.58
N ILE A 236 -6.26 17.17 -18.97
CA ILE A 236 -6.92 18.47 -18.94
C ILE A 236 -7.10 18.98 -20.36
N HIS A 237 -6.07 18.89 -21.21
CA HIS A 237 -6.13 19.35 -22.59
C HIS A 237 -7.11 18.53 -23.46
N ILE A 238 -7.20 17.20 -23.24
CA ILE A 238 -8.13 16.35 -23.96
C ILE A 238 -9.57 16.54 -23.47
N SER A 239 -9.78 16.78 -22.17
CA SER A 239 -11.10 16.93 -21.56
C SER A 239 -11.67 18.36 -21.66
N GLU A 240 -10.88 19.35 -22.10
CA GLU A 240 -11.43 20.65 -22.43
C GLU A 240 -12.41 20.48 -23.60
N PRO A 241 -13.75 20.60 -23.38
CA PRO A 241 -14.69 20.60 -24.48
C PRO A 241 -14.34 21.82 -25.33
N THR A 242 -13.99 21.58 -26.59
CA THR A 242 -13.89 22.62 -27.58
C THR A 242 -15.21 23.39 -27.51
N ARG A 243 -15.24 24.53 -26.83
CA ARG A 243 -16.30 25.53 -26.96
C ARG A 243 -16.20 26.07 -28.38
N ARG A 244 -16.60 25.23 -29.34
CA ARG A 244 -16.94 25.75 -30.64
C ARG A 244 -18.23 26.50 -30.44
N THR A 245 -18.14 27.81 -30.44
CA THR A 245 -19.25 28.72 -30.67
C THR A 245 -20.09 28.13 -31.80
N PRO A 246 -21.43 28.04 -31.65
CA PRO A 246 -22.27 27.69 -32.77
C PRO A 246 -22.03 28.77 -33.84
N ILE A 247 -21.62 28.32 -35.00
CA ILE A 247 -21.57 29.16 -36.20
C ILE A 247 -23.04 29.43 -36.52
N SER A 248 -23.45 30.67 -36.29
CA SER A 248 -24.72 31.23 -36.74
C SER A 248 -24.86 31.19 -38.24
#